data_6ad011cb404f65f5fcb424396ef5cf27
#
_entry.id   6ad011cb404f65f5fcb424396ef5cf27
#
_cell.length_a   1.000
_cell.length_b   1.000
_cell.length_c   1.000
_cell.angle_alpha   90.00
_cell.angle_beta   90.00
_cell.angle_gamma   90.00
#
_symmetry.space_group_name_H-M   'P 1'
#
loop_
_entity.id
_entity.type
_entity.pdbx_description
1 polymer ?
#
loop_
_entity_poly.entity_id
_entity_poly.type
_entity_poly.pdbx_seq_one_letter_code
_entity_poly.pdbx_strand_id
1 'polypeptide(L)'
;TIEALGYPVVIDWATSVIAMGRVQQLKREGKQLPPGSAVDTDGNETTDPHAVHALKPFGAHKGYGLALLNEIMGGLIGGSTPTLRSNHLEDGDKHTTNFYFQVIHPDALSSGAFAFGKSQSENLSSVMKDIFQEGNSDCIIPGQFEAQFAKRSELAGGLLFSEKEIEAFNHLAEECGATPWSLDQFSPESK
;
A
#
# COMPACT_ATOMS: atom_id res chain seq x y z
N THR A 1 17.62 -5.48 -0.90
CA THR A 1 17.35 -6.83 -0.36
C THR A 1 18.11 -7.00 0.93
N ILE A 2 17.44 -7.48 1.97
CA ILE A 2 18.07 -7.86 3.22
C ILE A 2 18.49 -9.33 3.07
N GLU A 3 19.77 -9.61 3.21
CA GLU A 3 20.32 -10.96 2.98
C GLU A 3 19.61 -12.03 3.81
N ALA A 4 19.32 -11.75 5.08
CA ALA A 4 18.63 -12.68 5.97
C ALA A 4 17.19 -13.01 5.57
N LEU A 5 16.56 -12.18 4.75
CA LEU A 5 15.18 -12.35 4.28
C LEU A 5 15.10 -12.87 2.85
N GLY A 6 16.10 -12.57 2.01
CA GLY A 6 16.07 -12.82 0.57
C GLY A 6 15.19 -11.85 -0.24
N TYR A 7 14.54 -10.88 0.42
CA TYR A 7 13.69 -9.85 -0.20
C TYR A 7 13.86 -8.49 0.51
N PRO A 8 13.45 -7.38 -0.13
CA PRO A 8 13.48 -6.07 0.53
C PRO A 8 12.38 -5.94 1.58
N VAL A 9 12.62 -5.15 2.63
CA VAL A 9 11.53 -4.62 3.46
C VAL A 9 10.85 -3.52 2.66
N VAL A 10 9.54 -3.66 2.45
CA VAL A 10 8.73 -2.70 1.69
C VAL A 10 7.64 -2.18 2.60
N ILE A 11 7.71 -0.88 2.90
CA ILE A 11 6.71 -0.17 3.68
C ILE A 11 5.86 0.61 2.69
N ASP A 12 4.76 0.00 2.26
CA ASP A 12 3.79 0.57 1.32
C ASP A 12 2.41 0.58 1.96
N TRP A 13 2.04 1.72 2.55
CA TRP A 13 0.75 1.90 3.14
C TRP A 13 0.21 3.33 2.98
N ALA A 14 -1.12 3.44 2.95
CA ALA A 14 -1.79 4.72 3.15
C ALA A 14 -1.69 5.15 4.62
N THR A 15 -1.81 6.45 4.88
CA THR A 15 -1.87 6.99 6.26
C THR A 15 -3.22 6.77 6.94
N SER A 16 -4.16 6.12 6.27
CA SER A 16 -5.49 5.75 6.78
C SER A 16 -5.51 4.35 7.39
N VAL A 17 -6.45 4.10 8.29
CA VAL A 17 -6.68 2.77 8.92
C VAL A 17 -7.00 1.70 7.88
N ILE A 18 -7.71 2.08 6.81
CA ILE A 18 -8.07 1.21 5.70
C ILE A 18 -7.80 1.93 4.38
N ALA A 19 -7.34 1.23 3.37
CA ALA A 19 -7.16 1.80 2.04
C ALA A 19 -8.51 1.97 1.34
N MET A 20 -8.68 3.03 0.53
CA MET A 20 -9.92 3.27 -0.23
C MET A 20 -10.23 2.11 -1.18
N GLY A 21 -9.24 1.48 -1.80
CA GLY A 21 -9.43 0.28 -2.62
C GLY A 21 -10.09 -0.87 -1.85
N ARG A 22 -9.72 -1.06 -0.56
CA ARG A 22 -10.36 -2.06 0.30
C ARG A 22 -11.80 -1.68 0.65
N VAL A 23 -12.11 -0.39 0.86
CA VAL A 23 -13.49 0.10 1.03
C VAL A 23 -14.34 -0.27 -0.19
N GLN A 24 -13.85 0.02 -1.39
CA GLN A 24 -14.54 -0.31 -2.64
C GLN A 24 -14.72 -1.81 -2.84
N GLN A 25 -13.74 -2.61 -2.45
CA GLN A 25 -13.87 -4.07 -2.48
C GLN A 25 -14.97 -4.55 -1.54
N LEU A 26 -14.97 -4.12 -0.27
CA LEU A 26 -15.98 -4.49 0.72
C LEU A 26 -17.39 -4.04 0.29
N LYS A 27 -17.49 -2.87 -0.34
CA LYS A 27 -18.71 -2.37 -0.95
C LYS A 27 -19.26 -3.33 -2.01
N ARG A 28 -18.42 -3.78 -2.95
CA ARG A 28 -18.81 -4.77 -3.97
C ARG A 28 -19.17 -6.14 -3.39
N GLU A 29 -18.51 -6.52 -2.30
CA GLU A 29 -18.77 -7.79 -1.60
C GLU A 29 -19.98 -7.75 -0.67
N GLY A 30 -20.63 -6.59 -0.47
CA GLY A 30 -21.73 -6.41 0.48
C GLY A 30 -21.30 -6.60 1.94
N LYS A 31 -20.03 -6.34 2.26
CA LYS A 31 -19.46 -6.51 3.60
C LYS A 31 -19.27 -5.17 4.29
N GLN A 32 -19.25 -5.20 5.62
CA GLN A 32 -18.98 -4.03 6.44
C GLN A 32 -17.48 -3.72 6.56
N LEU A 33 -17.19 -2.44 6.84
CA LEU A 33 -15.86 -1.99 7.20
C LEU A 33 -15.50 -2.40 8.64
N PRO A 34 -14.21 -2.53 8.95
CA PRO A 34 -13.77 -2.61 10.33
C PRO A 34 -14.20 -1.37 11.12
N PRO A 35 -14.68 -1.52 12.37
CA PRO A 35 -14.99 -0.37 13.23
C PRO A 35 -13.80 0.58 13.37
N GLY A 36 -14.06 1.87 13.48
CA GLY A 36 -13.02 2.88 13.66
C GLY A 36 -12.23 3.24 12.39
N SER A 37 -12.63 2.77 11.19
CA SER A 37 -11.90 3.04 9.94
C SER A 37 -12.39 4.24 9.15
N ALA A 38 -13.64 4.64 9.31
CA ALA A 38 -14.24 5.69 8.50
C ALA A 38 -15.28 6.52 9.25
N VAL A 39 -15.63 7.67 8.67
CA VAL A 39 -16.72 8.54 9.13
C VAL A 39 -17.65 8.86 7.95
N ASP A 40 -18.93 9.13 8.28
CA ASP A 40 -19.94 9.62 7.35
C ASP A 40 -19.85 11.15 7.13
N THR A 41 -20.80 11.71 6.40
CA THR A 41 -20.90 13.15 6.11
C THR A 41 -21.10 14.03 7.34
N ASP A 42 -21.68 13.47 8.41
CA ASP A 42 -21.92 14.17 9.66
C ASP A 42 -20.74 14.05 10.65
N GLY A 43 -19.69 13.27 10.26
CA GLY A 43 -18.51 13.02 11.07
C GLY A 43 -18.68 11.89 12.08
N ASN A 44 -19.78 11.14 12.04
CA ASN A 44 -20.01 9.98 12.89
C ASN A 44 -19.26 8.75 12.34
N GLU A 45 -18.81 7.87 13.22
CA GLU A 45 -18.20 6.62 12.80
C GLU A 45 -19.21 5.75 12.02
N THR A 46 -18.73 5.19 10.90
CA THR A 46 -19.53 4.28 10.09
C THR A 46 -18.77 3.01 9.74
N THR A 47 -19.50 1.89 9.70
CA THR A 47 -19.04 0.61 9.14
C THR A 47 -19.68 0.30 7.80
N ASP A 48 -20.62 1.14 7.34
CA ASP A 48 -21.25 1.01 6.03
C ASP A 48 -20.33 1.59 4.94
N PRO A 49 -19.83 0.76 4.00
CA PRO A 49 -18.95 1.24 2.94
C PRO A 49 -19.65 2.22 1.96
N HIS A 50 -20.99 2.27 1.95
CA HIS A 50 -21.75 3.22 1.14
C HIS A 50 -21.86 4.60 1.78
N ALA A 51 -21.73 4.69 3.11
CA ALA A 51 -21.81 5.93 3.88
C ALA A 51 -20.46 6.62 4.10
N VAL A 52 -19.35 6.04 3.59
CA VAL A 52 -18.02 6.59 3.80
C VAL A 52 -17.88 7.95 3.14
N HIS A 53 -17.60 8.97 3.96
CA HIS A 53 -17.22 10.30 3.52
C HIS A 53 -15.71 10.52 3.66
N ALA A 54 -15.11 10.09 4.78
CA ALA A 54 -13.67 10.19 4.98
C ALA A 54 -13.11 8.97 5.74
N LEU A 55 -11.85 8.66 5.49
CA LEU A 55 -11.12 7.60 6.19
C LEU A 55 -10.41 8.18 7.42
N LYS A 56 -10.40 7.43 8.51
CA LYS A 56 -9.67 7.82 9.72
C LYS A 56 -8.18 7.52 9.57
N PRO A 57 -7.29 8.39 10.07
CA PRO A 57 -5.85 8.12 10.05
C PRO A 57 -5.50 6.97 11.02
N PHE A 58 -4.58 6.10 10.65
CA PHE A 58 -4.08 5.07 11.56
C PHE A 58 -3.34 5.72 12.74
N GLY A 59 -3.40 5.11 13.92
CA GLY A 59 -2.73 5.67 15.12
C GLY A 59 -3.18 7.09 15.47
N ALA A 60 -4.39 7.49 15.10
CA ALA A 60 -5.02 8.78 15.36
C ALA A 60 -4.11 9.99 14.97
N HIS A 61 -3.68 10.81 15.95
CA HIS A 61 -2.85 11.99 15.70
C HIS A 61 -1.48 11.66 15.07
N LYS A 62 -0.96 10.45 15.24
CA LYS A 62 0.34 10.03 14.66
C LYS A 62 0.23 9.84 13.15
N GLY A 63 -0.80 9.13 12.69
CA GLY A 63 -1.07 8.98 11.25
C GLY A 63 -1.46 10.29 10.60
N TYR A 64 -2.20 11.16 11.31
CA TYR A 64 -2.45 12.53 10.86
C TYR A 64 -1.13 13.31 10.65
N GLY A 65 -0.20 13.22 11.59
CA GLY A 65 1.13 13.85 11.46
C GLY A 65 1.92 13.34 10.26
N LEU A 66 1.87 12.02 9.99
CA LEU A 66 2.50 11.44 8.79
C LEU A 66 1.82 11.89 7.50
N ALA A 67 0.49 11.98 7.47
CA ALA A 67 -0.24 12.53 6.33
C ALA A 67 0.15 13.98 6.04
N LEU A 68 0.26 14.80 7.10
CA LEU A 68 0.71 16.19 6.97
C LEU A 68 2.17 16.28 6.47
N LEU A 69 3.06 15.40 6.94
CA LEU A 69 4.43 15.31 6.44
C LEU A 69 4.45 14.99 4.94
N ASN A 70 3.66 14.04 4.48
CA ASN A 70 3.55 13.70 3.07
C ASN A 70 3.03 14.87 2.24
N GLU A 71 2.03 15.61 2.74
CA GLU A 71 1.52 16.82 2.09
C GLU A 71 2.60 17.92 1.98
N ILE A 72 3.38 18.14 3.03
CA ILE A 72 4.47 19.11 3.02
C ILE A 72 5.58 18.71 2.05
N MET A 73 6.05 17.48 2.15
CA MET A 73 7.21 17.01 1.35
C MET A 73 6.84 16.77 -0.11
N GLY A 74 5.72 16.13 -0.36
CA GLY A 74 5.29 15.81 -1.73
C GLY A 74 4.62 17.00 -2.42
N GLY A 75 3.69 17.65 -1.74
CA GLY A 75 2.86 18.72 -2.31
C GLY A 75 3.49 20.11 -2.19
N LEU A 76 3.56 20.65 -0.97
CA LEU A 76 3.88 22.07 -0.77
C LEU A 76 5.29 22.43 -1.19
N ILE A 77 6.30 21.63 -0.84
CA ILE A 77 7.69 21.86 -1.27
C ILE A 77 7.84 21.71 -2.79
N GLY A 78 7.08 20.80 -3.41
CA GLY A 78 7.03 20.61 -4.85
C GLY A 78 6.29 21.69 -5.62
N GLY A 79 5.67 22.66 -4.96
CA GLY A 79 4.91 23.76 -5.58
C GLY A 79 3.52 23.35 -6.07
N SER A 80 2.97 22.29 -5.53
CA SER A 80 1.62 21.83 -5.83
C SER A 80 0.53 22.71 -5.22
N THR A 81 -0.67 22.63 -5.77
CA THR A 81 -1.87 23.20 -5.16
C THR A 81 -2.17 22.48 -3.84
N PRO A 82 -2.29 23.20 -2.72
CA PRO A 82 -2.53 22.58 -1.43
C PRO A 82 -3.92 21.92 -1.38
N THR A 83 -4.01 20.81 -0.69
CA THR A 83 -5.29 20.13 -0.40
C THR A 83 -6.05 20.93 0.65
N LEU A 84 -7.04 21.72 0.23
CA LEU A 84 -7.88 22.53 1.12
C LEU A 84 -9.32 22.04 1.10
N ARG A 85 -10.00 22.13 2.25
CA ARG A 85 -11.43 21.79 2.35
C ARG A 85 -12.34 22.66 1.47
N SER A 86 -11.93 23.90 1.25
CA SER A 86 -12.68 24.88 0.45
C SER A 86 -12.34 24.86 -1.04
N ASN A 87 -11.26 24.20 -1.43
CA ASN A 87 -10.80 24.12 -2.81
C ASN A 87 -11.05 22.70 -3.34
N HIS A 88 -12.31 22.32 -3.47
CA HIS A 88 -12.64 21.27 -4.41
C HIS A 88 -12.53 21.90 -5.80
N LEU A 89 -11.46 21.54 -6.51
CA LEU A 89 -11.28 21.96 -7.88
C LEU A 89 -12.53 21.56 -8.68
N GLU A 90 -13.23 22.56 -9.21
CA GLU A 90 -14.37 22.33 -10.09
C GLU A 90 -13.84 21.90 -11.45
N ASP A 91 -14.39 20.86 -12.01
CA ASP A 91 -14.19 20.28 -13.35
C ASP A 91 -12.81 20.35 -14.01
N GLY A 92 -12.31 19.21 -14.42
CA GLY A 92 -11.05 19.03 -15.11
C GLY A 92 -9.98 18.35 -14.27
N ASP A 93 -8.75 18.70 -14.41
CA ASP A 93 -7.58 18.14 -13.69
C ASP A 93 -7.64 18.42 -12.18
N LYS A 94 -8.40 17.61 -11.47
CA LYS A 94 -8.77 17.81 -10.07
C LYS A 94 -7.77 17.26 -9.08
N HIS A 95 -6.78 16.51 -9.55
CA HIS A 95 -5.79 15.85 -8.69
C HIS A 95 -4.39 16.11 -9.22
N THR A 96 -3.67 16.99 -8.54
CA THR A 96 -2.22 17.05 -8.72
C THR A 96 -1.61 15.93 -7.91
N THR A 97 -1.08 14.92 -8.58
CA THR A 97 -0.32 13.85 -7.94
C THR A 97 1.13 14.30 -7.87
N ASN A 98 1.67 14.34 -6.66
CA ASN A 98 3.06 14.73 -6.41
C ASN A 98 3.81 13.61 -5.74
N PHE A 99 5.09 13.54 -6.04
CA PHE A 99 5.98 12.51 -5.52
C PHE A 99 7.20 13.17 -4.90
N TYR A 100 7.64 12.64 -3.76
CA TYR A 100 8.93 12.94 -3.18
C TYR A 100 9.77 11.66 -3.15
N PHE A 101 10.96 11.71 -3.74
CA PHE A 101 11.90 10.60 -3.74
C PHE A 101 13.14 10.97 -2.96
N GLN A 102 13.53 10.13 -2.01
CA GLN A 102 14.78 10.25 -1.27
C GLN A 102 15.55 8.92 -1.35
N VAL A 103 16.77 8.99 -1.85
CA VAL A 103 17.67 7.85 -1.89
C VAL A 103 18.82 8.12 -0.90
N ILE A 104 18.99 7.22 0.05
CA ILE A 104 20.01 7.33 1.09
C ILE A 104 21.01 6.18 0.93
N HIS A 105 22.26 6.53 0.67
CA HIS A 105 23.34 5.54 0.71
C HIS A 105 23.58 5.14 2.17
N PRO A 106 23.60 3.85 2.52
CA PRO A 106 23.73 3.41 3.91
C PRO A 106 24.92 4.01 4.66
N ASP A 107 26.06 4.12 4.00
CA ASP A 107 27.29 4.61 4.61
C ASP A 107 27.38 6.15 4.70
N ALA A 108 26.51 6.88 4.00
CA ALA A 108 26.56 8.33 3.94
C ALA A 108 26.30 9.00 5.30
N LEU A 109 25.46 8.40 6.13
CA LEU A 109 25.09 8.93 7.45
C LEU A 109 26.02 8.43 8.56
N SER A 110 26.54 7.20 8.44
CA SER A 110 27.38 6.58 9.45
C SER A 110 28.86 6.94 9.31
N SER A 111 29.28 7.48 8.15
CA SER A 111 30.70 7.69 7.81
C SER A 111 31.57 6.43 7.97
N GLY A 112 30.95 5.23 7.79
CA GLY A 112 31.59 3.94 8.00
C GLY A 112 31.71 3.51 9.47
N ALA A 113 31.16 4.29 10.41
CA ALA A 113 31.13 3.93 11.83
C ALA A 113 29.92 3.05 12.13
N PHE A 114 30.15 1.78 12.38
CA PHE A 114 29.07 0.81 12.68
C PHE A 114 29.13 0.35 14.13
N ALA A 115 27.93 0.15 14.73
CA ALA A 115 27.84 -0.34 16.11
C ALA A 115 28.48 -1.73 16.23
N PHE A 116 29.26 -1.92 17.29
CA PHE A 116 29.94 -3.17 17.62
C PHE A 116 30.93 -3.67 16.55
N GLY A 117 31.43 -2.80 15.68
CA GLY A 117 32.36 -3.16 14.61
C GLY A 117 31.77 -4.06 13.52
N LYS A 118 30.45 -4.18 13.47
CA LYS A 118 29.72 -4.94 12.45
C LYS A 118 29.19 -4.01 11.37
N SER A 119 29.06 -4.51 10.15
CA SER A 119 28.40 -3.79 9.07
C SER A 119 26.91 -3.57 9.36
N GLN A 120 26.28 -2.60 8.68
CA GLN A 120 24.83 -2.39 8.76
C GLN A 120 24.05 -3.64 8.34
N SER A 121 24.51 -4.37 7.31
CA SER A 121 23.89 -5.61 6.86
C SER A 121 23.89 -6.68 7.95
N GLU A 122 25.02 -6.85 8.65
CA GLU A 122 25.12 -7.79 9.77
C GLU A 122 24.23 -7.41 10.94
N ASN A 123 24.18 -6.11 11.29
CA ASN A 123 23.32 -5.61 12.37
C ASN A 123 21.83 -5.77 11.99
N LEU A 124 21.46 -5.45 10.76
CA LEU A 124 20.08 -5.63 10.27
C LEU A 124 19.70 -7.12 10.23
N SER A 125 20.59 -7.99 9.76
CA SER A 125 20.38 -9.44 9.77
C SER A 125 20.18 -9.98 11.19
N SER A 126 20.90 -9.41 12.16
CA SER A 126 20.73 -9.78 13.57
C SER A 126 19.33 -9.37 14.09
N VAL A 127 18.85 -8.17 13.73
CA VAL A 127 17.48 -7.71 14.08
C VAL A 127 16.43 -8.63 13.44
N MET A 128 16.58 -8.98 12.17
CA MET A 128 15.62 -9.88 11.50
C MET A 128 15.60 -11.26 12.16
N LYS A 129 16.75 -11.83 12.50
CA LYS A 129 16.83 -13.10 13.23
C LYS A 129 16.18 -13.03 14.61
N ASP A 130 16.35 -11.91 15.30
CA ASP A 130 15.74 -11.70 16.62
C ASP A 130 14.22 -11.61 16.54
N ILE A 131 13.68 -10.92 15.55
CA ILE A 131 12.22 -10.82 15.31
C ILE A 131 11.60 -12.22 15.10
N PHE A 132 12.29 -13.11 14.40
CA PHE A 132 11.79 -14.45 14.09
C PHE A 132 12.22 -15.54 15.09
N GLN A 133 12.60 -15.17 16.32
CA GLN A 133 12.92 -16.13 17.36
C GLN A 133 11.71 -16.99 17.77
N GLU A 134 11.98 -18.02 18.57
CA GLU A 134 10.96 -18.93 19.13
C GLU A 134 9.82 -18.16 19.80
N GLY A 135 8.59 -18.48 19.42
CA GLY A 135 7.39 -17.78 19.84
C GLY A 135 6.96 -16.63 18.92
N ASN A 136 7.75 -16.27 17.93
CA ASN A 136 7.48 -15.17 16.98
C ASN A 136 7.49 -15.63 15.52
N SER A 137 7.38 -16.93 15.27
CA SER A 137 7.45 -17.54 13.93
C SER A 137 6.37 -17.01 12.97
N ASP A 138 5.24 -16.56 13.51
CA ASP A 138 4.10 -16.04 12.75
C ASP A 138 4.18 -14.53 12.48
N CYS A 139 5.28 -13.89 12.90
CA CYS A 139 5.52 -12.48 12.62
C CYS A 139 5.70 -12.26 11.12
N ILE A 140 5.07 -11.22 10.60
CA ILE A 140 5.14 -10.85 9.18
C ILE A 140 5.94 -9.55 9.05
N ILE A 141 6.96 -9.57 8.21
CA ILE A 141 7.74 -8.39 7.87
C ILE A 141 7.07 -7.67 6.69
N PRO A 142 6.98 -6.33 6.72
CA PRO A 142 6.51 -5.55 5.59
C PRO A 142 7.27 -5.88 4.30
N GLY A 143 6.55 -6.19 3.21
CA GLY A 143 7.11 -6.67 1.96
C GLY A 143 7.12 -8.20 1.80
N GLN A 144 6.82 -8.95 2.84
CA GLN A 144 6.82 -10.42 2.80
C GLN A 144 5.70 -10.97 1.91
N PHE A 145 4.50 -10.41 1.99
CA PHE A 145 3.38 -10.81 1.13
C PHE A 145 3.69 -10.52 -0.34
N GLU A 146 4.19 -9.33 -0.64
CA GLU A 146 4.58 -8.93 -1.99
C GLU A 146 5.62 -9.88 -2.57
N ALA A 147 6.63 -10.26 -1.77
CA ALA A 147 7.65 -11.23 -2.17
C ALA A 147 7.06 -12.62 -2.42
N GLN A 148 6.11 -13.07 -1.59
CA GLN A 148 5.43 -14.34 -1.77
C GLN A 148 4.57 -14.35 -3.05
N PHE A 149 3.80 -13.28 -3.31
CA PHE A 149 3.00 -13.15 -4.52
C PHE A 149 3.87 -13.03 -5.78
N ALA A 150 4.97 -12.28 -5.72
CA ALA A 150 5.93 -12.21 -6.82
C ALA A 150 6.46 -13.61 -7.17
N LYS A 151 6.88 -14.37 -6.16
CA LYS A 151 7.37 -15.73 -6.35
C LYS A 151 6.30 -16.68 -6.94
N ARG A 152 5.04 -16.56 -6.50
CA ARG A 152 3.92 -17.33 -7.09
C ARG A 152 3.74 -17.00 -8.57
N SER A 153 3.75 -15.71 -8.93
CA SER A 153 3.64 -15.24 -10.32
C SER A 153 4.82 -15.74 -11.17
N GLU A 154 6.03 -15.71 -10.63
CA GLU A 154 7.22 -16.25 -11.31
C GLU A 154 7.08 -17.76 -11.58
N LEU A 155 6.65 -18.54 -10.58
CA LEU A 155 6.43 -19.98 -10.71
C LEU A 155 5.31 -20.33 -11.68
N ALA A 156 4.25 -19.53 -11.72
CA ALA A 156 3.15 -19.68 -12.67
C ALA A 156 3.52 -19.22 -14.10
N GLY A 157 4.63 -18.53 -14.26
CA GLY A 157 5.05 -17.97 -15.55
C GLY A 157 4.20 -16.78 -16.02
N GLY A 158 3.46 -16.11 -15.12
CA GLY A 158 2.60 -14.99 -15.45
C GLY A 158 1.94 -14.38 -14.22
N LEU A 159 1.19 -13.29 -14.43
CA LEU A 159 0.41 -12.65 -13.39
C LEU A 159 -0.83 -13.48 -13.05
N LEU A 160 -1.17 -13.50 -11.78
CA LEU A 160 -2.32 -14.26 -11.25
C LEU A 160 -3.48 -13.31 -10.99
N PHE A 161 -4.63 -13.57 -11.62
CA PHE A 161 -5.87 -12.84 -11.44
C PHE A 161 -7.01 -13.79 -11.10
N SER A 162 -7.95 -13.36 -10.29
CA SER A 162 -9.21 -14.06 -10.08
C SER A 162 -10.13 -13.90 -11.31
N GLU A 163 -11.07 -14.81 -11.48
CA GLU A 163 -12.09 -14.69 -12.55
C GLU A 163 -12.83 -13.36 -12.47
N LYS A 164 -13.16 -12.88 -11.26
CA LYS A 164 -13.84 -11.59 -11.05
C LYS A 164 -13.00 -10.38 -11.48
N GLU A 165 -11.68 -10.46 -11.33
CA GLU A 165 -10.79 -9.40 -11.83
C GLU A 165 -10.75 -9.41 -13.35
N ILE A 166 -10.73 -10.59 -13.97
CA ILE A 166 -10.79 -10.72 -15.43
C ILE A 166 -12.13 -10.20 -15.97
N GLU A 167 -13.25 -10.50 -15.30
CA GLU A 167 -14.57 -9.94 -15.63
C GLU A 167 -14.57 -8.41 -15.55
N ALA A 168 -13.97 -7.83 -14.51
CA ALA A 168 -13.86 -6.37 -14.37
C ALA A 168 -12.98 -5.75 -15.46
N PHE A 169 -11.87 -6.39 -15.84
CA PHE A 169 -11.04 -5.95 -16.97
C PHE A 169 -11.78 -6.04 -18.30
N ASN A 170 -12.59 -7.07 -18.50
CA ASN A 170 -13.39 -7.24 -19.71
C ASN A 170 -14.46 -6.14 -19.83
N HIS A 171 -15.11 -5.79 -18.73
CA HIS A 171 -16.04 -4.66 -18.72
C HIS A 171 -15.35 -3.34 -19.09
N LEU A 172 -14.18 -3.08 -18.50
CA LEU A 172 -13.38 -1.90 -18.84
C LEU A 172 -12.93 -1.92 -20.32
N ALA A 173 -12.54 -3.08 -20.83
CA ALA A 173 -12.16 -3.24 -22.24
C ALA A 173 -13.32 -2.87 -23.18
N GLU A 174 -14.55 -3.33 -22.88
CA GLU A 174 -15.76 -2.99 -23.63
C GLU A 174 -16.02 -1.47 -23.60
N GLU A 175 -15.94 -0.83 -22.44
CA GLU A 175 -16.11 0.63 -22.30
C GLU A 175 -15.09 1.41 -23.12
N CYS A 176 -13.86 0.90 -23.22
CA CYS A 176 -12.77 1.50 -24.01
C CYS A 176 -12.78 1.10 -25.49
N GLY A 177 -13.72 0.27 -25.94
CA GLY A 177 -13.76 -0.26 -27.30
C GLY A 177 -12.64 -1.25 -27.63
N ALA A 178 -12.03 -1.87 -26.63
CA ALA A 178 -11.04 -2.94 -26.76
C ALA A 178 -11.70 -4.31 -26.77
N THR A 179 -10.99 -5.32 -27.27
CA THR A 179 -11.50 -6.69 -27.31
C THR A 179 -11.38 -7.33 -25.91
N PRO A 180 -12.49 -7.79 -25.32
CA PRO A 180 -12.45 -8.54 -24.06
C PRO A 180 -11.64 -9.83 -24.18
N TRP A 181 -11.07 -10.28 -23.08
CA TRP A 181 -10.38 -11.56 -23.01
C TRP A 181 -11.36 -12.72 -22.83
N SER A 182 -11.13 -13.83 -23.53
CA SER A 182 -11.82 -15.09 -23.24
C SER A 182 -11.15 -15.78 -22.05
N LEU A 183 -11.93 -16.33 -21.13
CA LEU A 183 -11.42 -17.11 -19.99
C LEU A 183 -10.61 -18.34 -20.44
N ASP A 184 -10.88 -18.88 -21.63
CA ASP A 184 -10.13 -20.00 -22.21
C ASP A 184 -8.67 -19.66 -22.55
N GLN A 185 -8.32 -18.39 -22.58
CA GLN A 185 -6.95 -17.91 -22.83
C GLN A 185 -6.08 -17.99 -21.56
N PHE A 186 -6.68 -18.20 -20.40
CA PHE A 186 -5.96 -18.25 -19.13
C PHE A 186 -5.76 -19.71 -18.68
N SER A 187 -4.56 -20.00 -18.20
CA SER A 187 -4.28 -21.27 -17.57
C SER A 187 -4.58 -21.19 -16.07
N PRO A 188 -5.25 -22.17 -15.48
CA PRO A 188 -5.41 -22.18 -14.03
C PRO A 188 -4.04 -22.31 -13.34
N GLU A 189 -3.91 -21.66 -12.18
CA GLU A 189 -2.71 -21.83 -11.34
C GLU A 189 -2.55 -23.31 -11.00
N SER A 190 -1.38 -23.88 -11.29
CA SER A 190 -1.05 -25.25 -10.85
C SER A 190 -0.98 -25.28 -9.33
N LYS A 191 -1.75 -26.18 -8.73
CA LYS A 191 -1.83 -26.37 -7.26
C LYS A 191 -0.53 -26.92 -6.69
#